data_c328844cd46ef331c9dc2c36113635a7
#
_entry.id   c328844cd46ef331c9dc2c36113635a7
#
_cell.length_a   1.000
_cell.length_b   1.000
_cell.length_c   1.000
_cell.angle_alpha   90.00
_cell.angle_beta   90.00
_cell.angle_gamma   90.00
#
_symmetry.space_group_name_H-M   'P 1'
#
loop_
_entity.id
_entity.type
_entity.pdbx_description
1 polymer ?
#
loop_
_entity_poly.entity_id
_entity_poly.type
_entity_poly.pdbx_seq_one_letter_code
_entity_poly.pdbx_strand_id
1 'polypeptide(L)'
;MTGARPAERVDRLRRCAELAIAGAPWKDYPGIGRPGLDRIDLFTGSRAVLALDANALRVLTRLGLGRPARSYSVSYRHAQATASARLPATVPALQRAAQLLRRHGQDVCRRREPACHDCAIAADCPSAGHPPPLY
;
A
#
# COMPACT_ATOMS: atom_id res chain seq x y z
N MET A 1 15.63 11.94 1.32
CA MET A 1 14.34 11.80 2.04
C MET A 1 14.27 12.93 3.07
N THR A 2 13.64 14.03 2.73
CA THR A 2 13.37 15.13 3.64
C THR A 2 12.19 14.75 4.54
N GLY A 3 12.49 14.14 5.69
CA GLY A 3 11.49 13.96 6.73
C GLY A 3 11.00 15.33 7.21
N ALA A 4 9.70 15.46 7.51
CA ALA A 4 9.15 16.67 8.07
C ALA A 4 9.96 17.10 9.31
N ARG A 5 10.24 18.39 9.42
CA ARG A 5 10.95 18.98 10.58
C ARG A 5 10.19 18.66 11.87
N PRO A 6 10.87 18.52 13.02
CA PRO A 6 10.19 18.19 14.28
C PRO A 6 9.01 19.08 14.61
N ALA A 7 9.12 20.39 14.41
CA ALA A 7 8.03 21.36 14.61
C ALA A 7 6.82 21.05 13.71
N GLU A 8 7.03 20.78 12.43
CA GLU A 8 5.97 20.42 11.48
C GLU A 8 5.24 19.13 11.88
N ARG A 9 5.95 18.17 12.52
CA ARG A 9 5.31 16.96 13.05
C ARG A 9 4.43 17.25 14.23
N VAL A 10 4.88 18.11 15.15
CA VAL A 10 4.11 18.53 16.32
C VAL A 10 2.84 19.25 15.89
N ASP A 11 2.95 20.21 14.96
CA ASP A 11 1.80 20.95 14.45
C ASP A 11 0.79 20.04 13.76
N ARG A 12 1.28 19.06 12.99
CA ARG A 12 0.42 18.06 12.35
C ARG A 12 -0.31 17.21 13.38
N LEU A 13 0.38 16.74 14.43
CA LEU A 13 -0.25 15.96 15.50
C LEU A 13 -1.30 16.77 16.26
N ARG A 14 -1.00 18.04 16.57
CA ARG A 14 -1.96 18.95 17.21
C ARG A 14 -3.20 19.10 16.34
N ARG A 15 -3.02 19.37 15.05
CA ARG A 15 -4.15 19.49 14.12
C ARG A 15 -4.96 18.19 14.01
N CYS A 16 -4.32 17.02 14.01
CA CYS A 16 -5.03 15.74 14.05
C CYS A 16 -5.86 15.59 15.32
N ALA A 17 -5.33 16.00 16.48
CA ALA A 17 -6.06 15.93 17.74
C ALA A 17 -7.30 16.85 17.72
N GLU A 18 -7.17 18.08 17.24
CA GLU A 18 -8.28 19.03 17.09
C GLU A 18 -9.39 18.46 16.19
N LEU A 19 -9.01 17.88 15.05
CA LEU A 19 -9.95 17.27 14.11
C LEU A 19 -10.64 16.03 14.72
N ALA A 20 -9.92 15.23 15.51
CA ALA A 20 -10.48 14.07 16.20
C ALA A 20 -11.53 14.51 17.24
N ILE A 21 -11.24 15.55 18.02
CA ILE A 21 -12.18 16.11 19.00
C ILE A 21 -13.43 16.67 18.30
N ALA A 22 -13.26 17.30 17.14
CA ALA A 22 -14.35 17.85 16.33
C ALA A 22 -15.16 16.80 15.56
N GLY A 23 -14.75 15.51 15.59
CA GLY A 23 -15.41 14.45 14.82
C GLY A 23 -15.26 14.60 13.29
N ALA A 24 -14.19 15.27 12.85
CA ALA A 24 -13.96 15.52 11.43
C ALA A 24 -13.71 14.23 10.63
N PRO A 25 -14.12 14.19 9.34
CA PRO A 25 -13.89 13.01 8.51
C PRO A 25 -12.39 12.82 8.21
N TRP A 26 -11.94 11.57 8.08
CA TRP A 26 -10.53 11.20 7.87
C TRP A 26 -9.83 11.91 6.70
N LYS A 27 -10.60 12.27 5.66
CA LYS A 27 -10.07 13.00 4.49
C LYS A 27 -9.48 14.37 4.83
N ASP A 28 -9.91 14.97 5.95
CA ASP A 28 -9.48 16.30 6.38
C ASP A 28 -8.22 16.25 7.26
N TYR A 29 -7.77 15.05 7.64
CA TYR A 29 -6.59 14.90 8.49
C TYR A 29 -5.30 15.10 7.69
N PRO A 30 -4.41 15.97 8.16
CA PRO A 30 -3.14 16.21 7.48
C PRO A 30 -2.25 14.97 7.48
N GLY A 31 -1.77 14.61 6.30
CA GLY A 31 -0.92 13.44 6.09
C GLY A 31 -1.67 12.14 5.81
N ILE A 32 -3.00 12.13 5.82
CA ILE A 32 -3.81 11.01 5.36
C ILE A 32 -4.15 11.24 3.87
N GLY A 33 -3.34 10.66 3.00
CA GLY A 33 -3.61 10.62 1.57
C GLY A 33 -4.51 9.45 1.17
N ARG A 34 -4.75 9.29 -0.13
CA ARG A 34 -5.62 8.23 -0.67
C ARG A 34 -5.28 6.83 -0.15
N PRO A 35 -4.01 6.39 -0.09
CA PRO A 35 -3.69 5.06 0.45
C PRO A 35 -4.06 4.88 1.92
N GLY A 36 -3.95 5.95 2.71
CA GLY A 36 -4.37 5.95 4.11
C GLY A 36 -5.88 5.84 4.25
N LEU A 37 -6.63 6.60 3.46
CA LEU A 37 -8.10 6.54 3.44
C LEU A 37 -8.59 5.16 3.01
N ASP A 38 -8.05 4.60 1.92
CA ASP A 38 -8.41 3.26 1.45
C ASP A 38 -8.15 2.20 2.54
N ARG A 39 -7.09 2.35 3.32
CA ARG A 39 -6.78 1.45 4.42
C ARG A 39 -7.78 1.58 5.58
N ILE A 40 -8.13 2.79 5.95
CA ILE A 40 -9.16 3.05 6.98
C ILE A 40 -10.48 2.42 6.53
N ASP A 41 -10.93 2.74 5.32
CA ASP A 41 -12.18 2.24 4.76
C ASP A 41 -12.24 0.71 4.72
N LEU A 42 -11.16 0.07 4.27
CA LEU A 42 -11.08 -1.38 4.19
C LEU A 42 -11.16 -2.04 5.57
N PHE A 43 -10.37 -1.55 6.54
CA PHE A 43 -10.24 -2.21 7.85
C PHE A 43 -11.34 -1.82 8.85
N THR A 44 -12.06 -0.73 8.61
CA THR A 44 -13.32 -0.43 9.31
C THR A 44 -14.53 -1.12 8.68
N GLY A 45 -14.36 -1.70 7.48
CA GLY A 45 -15.46 -2.34 6.76
C GLY A 45 -16.39 -1.35 6.05
N SER A 46 -16.05 -0.06 6.02
CA SER A 46 -16.90 0.97 5.42
C SER A 46 -16.94 0.92 3.90
N ARG A 47 -15.88 0.38 3.26
CA ARG A 47 -15.80 0.26 1.81
C ARG A 47 -14.93 -0.92 1.38
N ALA A 48 -15.43 -1.71 0.42
CA ALA A 48 -14.67 -2.78 -0.21
C ALA A 48 -13.68 -2.19 -1.24
N VAL A 49 -12.49 -1.82 -0.77
CA VAL A 49 -11.40 -1.26 -1.59
C VAL A 49 -10.10 -1.95 -1.24
N LEU A 50 -9.30 -2.34 -2.24
CA LEU A 50 -7.99 -2.94 -1.99
C LEU A 50 -7.01 -1.85 -1.53
N ALA A 51 -6.61 -1.90 -0.26
CA ALA A 51 -5.63 -0.98 0.29
C ALA A 51 -4.22 -1.57 0.17
N LEU A 52 -3.32 -0.83 -0.47
CA LEU A 52 -1.94 -1.23 -0.66
C LEU A 52 -1.01 -0.37 0.23
N ASP A 53 -0.11 -1.00 0.95
CA ASP A 53 1.05 -0.30 1.50
C ASP A 53 2.24 -0.38 0.53
N ALA A 54 3.37 0.20 0.88
CA ALA A 54 4.57 0.18 0.05
C ALA A 54 5.09 -1.25 -0.21
N ASN A 55 4.87 -2.18 0.71
CA ASN A 55 5.25 -3.58 0.54
C ASN A 55 4.34 -4.28 -0.48
N ALA A 56 3.03 -4.13 -0.31
CA ALA A 56 2.04 -4.68 -1.24
C ALA A 56 2.20 -4.11 -2.65
N LEU A 57 2.40 -2.79 -2.77
CA LEU A 57 2.64 -2.14 -4.06
C LEU A 57 3.88 -2.71 -4.76
N ARG A 58 4.98 -2.90 -4.01
CA ARG A 58 6.21 -3.52 -4.55
C ARG A 58 5.97 -4.94 -5.05
N VAL A 59 5.27 -5.76 -4.27
CA VAL A 59 4.92 -7.14 -4.66
C VAL A 59 4.13 -7.14 -5.97
N LEU A 60 3.06 -6.35 -6.05
CA LEU A 60 2.23 -6.27 -7.25
C LEU A 60 3.02 -5.75 -8.47
N THR A 61 3.90 -4.78 -8.27
CA THR A 61 4.75 -4.25 -9.35
C THR A 61 5.69 -5.34 -9.89
N ARG A 62 6.33 -6.10 -9.02
CA ARG A 62 7.21 -7.21 -9.42
C ARG A 62 6.47 -8.38 -10.07
N LEU A 63 5.23 -8.62 -9.67
CA LEU A 63 4.34 -9.59 -10.31
C LEU A 63 3.77 -9.13 -11.66
N GLY A 64 4.14 -7.94 -12.14
CA GLY A 64 3.60 -7.40 -13.39
C GLY A 64 2.18 -6.85 -13.30
N LEU A 65 1.61 -6.78 -12.10
CA LEU A 65 0.27 -6.22 -11.84
C LEU A 65 0.30 -4.72 -11.50
N GLY A 66 1.48 -4.13 -11.48
CA GLY A 66 1.71 -2.71 -11.27
C GLY A 66 2.65 -2.15 -12.32
N ARG A 67 2.58 -0.85 -12.56
CA ARG A 67 3.55 -0.14 -13.41
C ARG A 67 4.27 0.92 -12.59
N PRO A 68 5.61 0.91 -12.60
CA PRO A 68 6.38 2.00 -12.03
C PRO A 68 6.03 3.32 -12.73
N ALA A 69 5.78 4.35 -11.94
CA ALA A 69 5.58 5.70 -12.44
C ALA A 69 6.34 6.69 -11.56
N ARG A 70 6.63 7.88 -12.08
CA ARG A 70 7.30 8.94 -11.29
C ARG A 70 6.50 9.34 -10.05
N SER A 71 5.19 9.27 -10.13
CA SER A 71 4.28 9.55 -9.01
C SER A 71 3.84 8.28 -8.33
N TYR A 72 4.04 8.21 -7.01
CA TYR A 72 3.54 7.12 -6.17
C TYR A 72 2.03 6.92 -6.34
N SER A 73 1.26 8.00 -6.42
CA SER A 73 -0.19 7.93 -6.56
C SER A 73 -0.64 7.30 -7.88
N VAL A 74 0.12 7.48 -8.94
CA VAL A 74 -0.15 6.86 -10.25
C VAL A 74 0.15 5.36 -10.20
N SER A 75 1.31 4.98 -9.66
CA SER A 75 1.67 3.57 -9.46
C SER A 75 0.68 2.85 -8.56
N TYR A 76 0.27 3.49 -7.46
CA TYR A 76 -0.72 2.97 -6.52
C TYR A 76 -2.06 2.68 -7.21
N ARG A 77 -2.63 3.67 -7.91
CA ARG A 77 -3.92 3.51 -8.59
C ARG A 77 -3.90 2.42 -9.65
N HIS A 78 -2.81 2.34 -10.42
CA HIS A 78 -2.68 1.32 -11.45
C HIS A 78 -2.64 -0.09 -10.83
N ALA A 79 -1.78 -0.32 -9.84
CA ALA A 79 -1.67 -1.60 -9.18
C ALA A 79 -2.97 -2.00 -8.45
N GLN A 80 -3.60 -1.03 -7.78
CA GLN A 80 -4.90 -1.22 -7.12
C GLN A 80 -5.97 -1.68 -8.11
N ALA A 81 -6.13 -0.98 -9.23
CA ALA A 81 -7.14 -1.31 -10.24
C ALA A 81 -6.89 -2.69 -10.85
N THR A 82 -5.63 -2.98 -11.25
CA THR A 82 -5.27 -4.25 -11.89
C THR A 82 -5.45 -5.44 -10.95
N ALA A 83 -5.06 -5.31 -9.68
CA ALA A 83 -5.21 -6.38 -8.71
C ALA A 83 -6.67 -6.56 -8.26
N SER A 84 -7.41 -5.46 -8.04
CA SER A 84 -8.82 -5.53 -7.64
C SER A 84 -9.70 -6.22 -8.67
N ALA A 85 -9.41 -6.07 -9.96
CA ALA A 85 -10.15 -6.74 -11.03
C ALA A 85 -10.04 -8.28 -11.00
N ARG A 86 -9.10 -8.82 -10.21
CA ARG A 86 -8.83 -10.26 -10.08
C ARG A 86 -9.21 -10.84 -8.72
N LEU A 87 -9.79 -10.04 -7.86
CA LEU A 87 -10.16 -10.42 -6.50
C LEU A 87 -11.67 -10.27 -6.29
N PRO A 88 -12.28 -11.10 -5.42
CA PRO A 88 -13.65 -10.87 -5.01
C PRO A 88 -13.81 -9.48 -4.37
N ALA A 89 -14.80 -8.72 -4.83
CA ALA A 89 -15.08 -7.35 -4.37
C ALA A 89 -15.79 -7.34 -3.00
N THR A 90 -15.29 -8.09 -2.05
CA THR A 90 -15.82 -8.15 -0.68
C THR A 90 -14.79 -7.68 0.34
N VAL A 91 -15.22 -7.04 1.40
CA VAL A 91 -14.34 -6.54 2.47
C VAL A 91 -13.43 -7.65 3.00
N PRO A 92 -13.94 -8.85 3.41
CA PRO A 92 -13.07 -9.90 3.93
C PRO A 92 -12.00 -10.39 2.95
N ALA A 93 -12.36 -10.55 1.67
CA ALA A 93 -11.41 -10.99 0.64
C ALA A 93 -10.30 -9.95 0.41
N LEU A 94 -10.67 -8.68 0.34
CA LEU A 94 -9.73 -7.58 0.13
C LEU A 94 -8.85 -7.32 1.37
N GLN A 95 -9.39 -7.47 2.58
CA GLN A 95 -8.60 -7.44 3.82
C GLN A 95 -7.54 -8.54 3.82
N ARG A 96 -7.95 -9.78 3.50
CA ARG A 96 -7.02 -10.91 3.41
C ARG A 96 -5.93 -10.68 2.35
N ALA A 97 -6.31 -10.23 1.17
CA ALA A 97 -5.37 -9.93 0.09
C ALA A 97 -4.36 -8.84 0.50
N ALA A 98 -4.82 -7.75 1.10
CA ALA A 98 -3.96 -6.66 1.58
C ALA A 98 -2.95 -7.16 2.64
N GLN A 99 -3.39 -7.99 3.58
CA GLN A 99 -2.53 -8.56 4.63
C GLN A 99 -1.50 -9.53 4.06
N LEU A 100 -1.90 -10.43 3.15
CA LEU A 100 -1.01 -11.39 2.52
C LEU A 100 0.04 -10.70 1.65
N LEU A 101 -0.35 -9.72 0.83
CA LEU A 101 0.58 -8.94 0.02
C LEU A 101 1.60 -8.19 0.89
N ARG A 102 1.12 -7.56 1.97
CA ARG A 102 2.00 -6.87 2.93
C ARG A 102 2.99 -7.84 3.55
N ARG A 103 2.51 -8.96 4.08
CA ARG A 103 3.34 -9.97 4.75
C ARG A 103 4.37 -10.56 3.79
N HIS A 104 3.95 -10.96 2.59
CA HIS A 104 4.85 -11.45 1.56
C HIS A 104 5.93 -10.43 1.19
N GLY A 105 5.55 -9.15 1.09
CA GLY A 105 6.50 -8.07 0.83
C GLY A 105 7.49 -7.81 1.97
N GLN A 106 7.09 -8.07 3.21
CA GLN A 106 7.97 -7.93 4.37
C GLN A 106 8.95 -9.09 4.51
N ASP A 107 8.47 -10.31 4.37
CA ASP A 107 9.22 -11.50 4.74
C ASP A 107 10.00 -12.08 3.54
N VAL A 108 9.42 -12.11 2.35
CA VAL A 108 9.97 -12.76 1.16
C VAL A 108 10.38 -11.76 0.09
N CYS A 109 9.42 -11.01 -0.46
CA CYS A 109 9.66 -10.06 -1.54
C CYS A 109 10.21 -8.73 -1.01
N ARG A 110 11.30 -8.79 -0.27
CA ARG A 110 11.93 -7.62 0.38
C ARG A 110 12.41 -6.59 -0.62
N ARG A 111 12.58 -5.34 -0.16
CA ARG A 111 13.04 -4.25 -1.03
C ARG A 111 14.46 -4.50 -1.53
N ARG A 112 15.35 -4.88 -0.61
CA ARG A 112 16.71 -5.33 -0.92
C ARG A 112 16.78 -6.83 -0.71
N GLU A 113 17.49 -7.52 -1.58
CA GLU A 113 17.73 -8.96 -1.48
C GLU A 113 16.44 -9.77 -1.28
N PRO A 114 15.51 -9.75 -2.27
CA PRO A 114 14.31 -10.58 -2.17
C PRO A 114 14.67 -12.06 -2.17
N ALA A 115 14.04 -12.84 -1.31
CA ALA A 115 14.27 -14.28 -1.20
C ALA A 115 13.51 -15.03 -2.30
N CYS A 116 13.86 -14.79 -3.58
CA CYS A 116 13.16 -15.39 -4.70
C CYS A 116 13.29 -16.92 -4.76
N HIS A 117 14.38 -17.47 -4.22
CA HIS A 117 14.62 -18.92 -4.15
C HIS A 117 13.65 -19.64 -3.20
N ASP A 118 13.17 -18.95 -2.16
CA ASP A 118 12.18 -19.46 -1.19
C ASP A 118 10.74 -18.99 -1.50
N CYS A 119 10.55 -18.28 -2.61
CA CYS A 119 9.26 -17.67 -2.92
C CYS A 119 8.32 -18.68 -3.58
N ALA A 120 7.20 -18.98 -2.93
CA ALA A 120 6.21 -19.92 -3.44
C ALA A 120 5.58 -19.54 -4.80
N ILE A 121 5.67 -18.26 -5.18
CA ILE A 121 5.14 -17.75 -6.46
C ILE A 121 6.24 -17.33 -7.43
N ALA A 122 7.48 -17.78 -7.22
CA ALA A 122 8.61 -17.41 -8.07
C ALA A 122 8.42 -17.86 -9.53
N ALA A 123 7.81 -19.02 -9.75
CA ALA A 123 7.56 -19.57 -11.08
C ALA A 123 6.66 -18.66 -11.94
N ASP A 124 5.72 -17.96 -11.31
CA ASP A 124 4.77 -17.07 -12.00
C ASP A 124 5.23 -15.60 -11.96
N CYS A 125 6.38 -15.31 -11.35
CA CYS A 125 6.84 -13.94 -11.14
C CYS A 125 7.82 -13.50 -12.25
N PRO A 126 7.46 -12.54 -13.11
CA PRO A 126 8.34 -12.06 -14.18
C PRO A 126 9.62 -11.39 -13.68
N SER A 127 9.65 -11.01 -12.41
CA SER A 127 10.80 -10.37 -11.76
C SER A 127 11.63 -11.34 -10.91
N ALA A 128 11.34 -12.65 -10.93
CA ALA A 128 12.09 -13.61 -10.13
C ALA A 128 13.56 -13.63 -10.54
N GLY A 129 14.47 -13.47 -9.57
CA GLY A 129 15.92 -13.41 -9.79
C GLY A 129 16.45 -12.08 -10.33
N HIS A 130 15.62 -11.24 -10.96
CA HIS A 130 16.02 -9.95 -11.53
C HIS A 130 14.99 -8.86 -11.18
N PRO A 131 14.86 -8.49 -9.92
CA PRO A 131 13.88 -7.48 -9.54
C PRO A 131 14.20 -6.13 -10.19
N PRO A 132 13.22 -5.48 -10.84
CA PRO A 132 13.42 -4.18 -11.44
C PRO A 132 13.82 -3.15 -10.36
N PRO A 133 14.60 -2.12 -10.71
CA PRO A 133 14.89 -1.03 -9.80
C PRO A 133 13.57 -0.39 -9.36
N LEU A 134 13.39 -0.27 -8.04
CA LEU A 134 12.26 0.43 -7.47
C LEU A 134 12.66 1.89 -7.27
N TYR A 135 11.77 2.79 -7.59
CA TYR A 135 11.90 4.26 -7.50
C TYR A 135 12.74 4.77 -6.34
#